data_7bd1a0096974a21ea6b0f30341264d95
#
_entry.id   7bd1a0096974a21ea6b0f30341264d95
#
_cell.length_a   1.000
_cell.length_b   1.000
_cell.length_c   1.000
_cell.angle_alpha   90.00
_cell.angle_beta   90.00
_cell.angle_gamma   90.00
#
_symmetry.space_group_name_H-M   'P 1'
#
loop_
_entity.id
_entity.type
_entity.pdbx_description
1 polymer ?
#
loop_
_entity_poly.entity_id
_entity_poly.type
_entity_poly.pdbx_seq_one_letter_code
_entity_poly.pdbx_strand_id
1 'polypeptide(L)'
;MGAVAGAGGRAGQLKSSGLRPGWTTGACATAATKAAYTALLTGEFPDSVVVTLPKGQQPAFALAVEELTRAEEPTRAEEPARAEEPARVEELTRVEELTRVEEPDGSTRADGSTAALRAAAGGECLTAMAGVVKDAGDDPDVTHGALIRSTVRSGEPGAGVVFRAGPGVGTVTKAGLPLPVGEPAINPVPRQMIRDAVAEVAAAHGGSGDVVVEISVDHGEEIARSTWNPRLGILGGLSILGTTGVVVPYSCSAWIDSIRRGVDVARAAGRTHVAGCTGSTSEKVAVAEHGLPEDALLDMGDFAGAVLKYLKRHPVPRLTIAGGFAKLSKLAAGHLDLHSARSQVDKGYLAELARRGGADEALAEAVAGANTGLEAVQLCRAAGVPLGDLVAEAARATALGVLLGSPVAVDVICIDRAGTVVGRAEPLGP
;
A
#
# COMPACT_ATOMS: atom_id res chain seq x y z
N MET A 1 20.23 -36.51 -39.34
CA MET A 1 19.59 -36.95 -38.08
C MET A 1 20.35 -36.34 -36.94
N GLY A 2 19.88 -35.26 -36.34
CA GLY A 2 20.53 -34.56 -35.25
C GLY A 2 19.47 -33.81 -34.49
N ALA A 3 19.18 -34.27 -33.30
CA ALA A 3 18.16 -33.74 -32.43
C ALA A 3 18.58 -32.36 -31.87
N VAL A 4 17.71 -31.36 -32.02
CA VAL A 4 17.83 -30.04 -31.39
C VAL A 4 17.26 -30.13 -29.99
N ALA A 5 18.13 -30.00 -28.97
CA ALA A 5 17.75 -29.90 -27.57
C ALA A 5 17.25 -28.49 -27.26
N GLY A 6 16.00 -28.36 -26.81
CA GLY A 6 15.39 -27.14 -26.39
C GLY A 6 16.01 -26.62 -25.09
N ALA A 7 16.41 -25.34 -25.10
CA ALA A 7 16.85 -24.62 -23.91
C ALA A 7 15.62 -24.21 -23.06
N GLY A 8 15.31 -25.00 -22.04
CA GLY A 8 14.37 -24.64 -21.00
C GLY A 8 14.94 -23.53 -20.11
N GLY A 9 14.33 -22.34 -20.16
CA GLY A 9 14.67 -21.22 -19.28
C GLY A 9 14.46 -21.61 -17.81
N ARG A 10 15.54 -21.70 -17.04
CA ARG A 10 15.49 -21.82 -15.59
C ARG A 10 15.00 -20.52 -15.00
N ALA A 11 13.75 -20.50 -14.54
CA ALA A 11 13.29 -19.53 -13.57
C ALA A 11 14.20 -19.59 -12.34
N GLY A 12 14.89 -18.49 -12.03
CA GLY A 12 15.78 -18.39 -10.90
C GLY A 12 15.02 -18.69 -9.60
N GLN A 13 15.20 -19.88 -9.05
CA GLN A 13 14.89 -20.15 -7.66
C GLN A 13 15.80 -19.28 -6.81
N LEU A 14 15.23 -18.21 -6.21
CA LEU A 14 15.82 -17.52 -5.06
C LEU A 14 16.08 -18.59 -4.00
N LYS A 15 17.37 -18.81 -3.68
CA LYS A 15 17.77 -19.63 -2.53
C LYS A 15 16.99 -19.08 -1.33
N SER A 16 16.19 -19.91 -0.67
CA SER A 16 15.55 -19.60 0.59
C SER A 16 16.66 -19.17 1.57
N SER A 17 16.74 -17.89 1.90
CA SER A 17 17.40 -17.45 3.11
C SER A 17 16.73 -18.25 4.22
N GLY A 18 17.43 -18.89 5.13
CA GLY A 18 16.81 -19.70 6.20
C GLY A 18 15.90 -18.90 7.16
N LEU A 19 15.38 -17.76 6.72
CA LEU A 19 14.50 -16.86 7.42
C LEU A 19 13.05 -17.37 7.36
N ARG A 20 12.36 -17.24 8.48
CA ARG A 20 10.98 -17.69 8.66
C ARG A 20 10.00 -16.68 8.01
N PRO A 21 9.15 -17.10 7.07
CA PRO A 21 8.08 -16.25 6.54
C PRO A 21 7.00 -15.98 7.62
N GLY A 22 6.27 -14.90 7.43
CA GLY A 22 5.13 -14.53 8.28
C GLY A 22 3.84 -14.34 7.48
N TRP A 23 2.83 -13.77 8.12
CA TRP A 23 1.50 -13.56 7.57
C TRP A 23 1.19 -12.06 7.42
N THR A 24 0.47 -11.72 6.36
CA THR A 24 0.05 -10.33 6.11
C THR A 24 -1.15 -9.95 6.99
N THR A 25 -1.38 -8.63 7.16
CA THR A 25 -2.60 -8.12 7.81
C THR A 25 -3.87 -8.67 7.15
N GLY A 26 -3.86 -8.84 5.81
CA GLY A 26 -4.97 -9.44 5.07
C GLY A 26 -5.25 -10.89 5.43
N ALA A 27 -4.21 -11.73 5.60
CA ALA A 27 -4.37 -13.11 6.02
C ALA A 27 -4.94 -13.23 7.45
N CYS A 28 -4.43 -12.39 8.38
CA CYS A 28 -4.93 -12.34 9.76
C CYS A 28 -6.39 -11.86 9.81
N ALA A 29 -6.75 -10.81 9.06
CA ALA A 29 -8.13 -10.32 8.96
C ALA A 29 -9.07 -11.40 8.39
N THR A 30 -8.62 -12.15 7.39
CA THR A 30 -9.40 -13.26 6.82
C THR A 30 -9.64 -14.36 7.85
N ALA A 31 -8.61 -14.75 8.60
CA ALA A 31 -8.74 -15.76 9.65
C ALA A 31 -9.70 -15.29 10.76
N ALA A 32 -9.54 -14.05 11.23
CA ALA A 32 -10.44 -13.47 12.23
C ALA A 32 -11.90 -13.41 11.73
N THR A 33 -12.12 -13.01 10.46
CA THR A 33 -13.47 -13.00 9.86
C THR A 33 -14.07 -14.39 9.77
N LYS A 34 -13.27 -15.38 9.32
CA LYS A 34 -13.73 -16.77 9.22
C LYS A 34 -14.19 -17.32 10.58
N ALA A 35 -13.39 -17.07 11.65
CA ALA A 35 -13.74 -17.46 13.01
C ALA A 35 -15.01 -16.76 13.51
N ALA A 36 -15.07 -15.44 13.38
CA ALA A 36 -16.21 -14.64 13.83
C ALA A 36 -17.50 -15.05 13.11
N TYR A 37 -17.44 -15.27 11.79
CA TYR A 37 -18.63 -15.70 11.06
C TYR A 37 -19.05 -17.14 11.39
N THR A 38 -18.10 -18.04 11.67
CA THR A 38 -18.41 -19.38 12.21
C THR A 38 -19.16 -19.25 13.53
N ALA A 39 -18.66 -18.46 14.47
CA ALA A 39 -19.30 -18.25 15.77
C ALA A 39 -20.68 -17.57 15.64
N LEU A 40 -20.84 -16.66 14.69
CA LEU A 40 -22.14 -16.02 14.41
C LEU A 40 -23.22 -17.05 13.99
N LEU A 41 -22.82 -18.09 13.24
CA LEU A 41 -23.75 -19.12 12.74
C LEU A 41 -23.94 -20.29 13.71
N THR A 42 -22.88 -20.66 14.43
CA THR A 42 -22.88 -21.86 15.27
C THR A 42 -23.04 -21.58 16.76
N GLY A 43 -22.75 -20.36 17.20
CA GLY A 43 -22.68 -19.97 18.61
C GLY A 43 -21.33 -20.27 19.28
N GLU A 44 -20.36 -20.86 18.57
CA GLU A 44 -19.08 -21.30 19.12
C GLU A 44 -17.91 -20.87 18.20
N PHE A 45 -16.78 -20.43 18.79
CA PHE A 45 -15.56 -20.15 18.06
C PHE A 45 -14.76 -21.44 17.83
N PRO A 46 -14.10 -21.58 16.66
CA PRO A 46 -13.19 -22.69 16.41
C PRO A 46 -11.85 -22.48 17.15
N ASP A 47 -11.24 -23.55 17.70
CA ASP A 47 -9.93 -23.50 18.37
C ASP A 47 -8.81 -22.92 17.46
N SER A 48 -8.90 -23.17 16.17
CA SER A 48 -8.00 -22.64 15.15
C SER A 48 -8.70 -22.53 13.81
N VAL A 49 -8.19 -21.62 12.97
CA VAL A 49 -8.79 -21.33 11.65
C VAL A 49 -7.78 -21.58 10.55
N VAL A 50 -8.09 -22.47 9.62
CA VAL A 50 -7.32 -22.65 8.39
C VAL A 50 -7.84 -21.71 7.31
N VAL A 51 -6.92 -20.94 6.69
CA VAL A 51 -7.21 -20.01 5.60
C VAL A 51 -6.48 -20.46 4.34
N THR A 52 -7.19 -20.56 3.23
CA THR A 52 -6.57 -20.79 1.92
C THR A 52 -6.07 -19.46 1.36
N LEU A 53 -4.75 -19.35 1.20
CA LEU A 53 -4.10 -18.16 0.66
C LEU A 53 -4.10 -18.19 -0.88
N PRO A 54 -3.90 -17.04 -1.56
CA PRO A 54 -3.95 -16.92 -3.04
C PRO A 54 -3.03 -17.87 -3.81
N LYS A 55 -1.94 -18.35 -3.19
CA LYS A 55 -1.00 -19.32 -3.78
C LYS A 55 -1.26 -20.76 -3.34
N GLY A 56 -2.37 -21.04 -2.67
CA GLY A 56 -2.78 -22.37 -2.26
C GLY A 56 -2.20 -22.85 -0.92
N GLN A 57 -1.38 -22.05 -0.22
CA GLN A 57 -0.97 -22.38 1.15
C GLN A 57 -2.18 -22.35 2.09
N GLN A 58 -2.17 -23.21 3.11
CA GLN A 58 -3.26 -23.34 4.09
C GLN A 58 -2.73 -23.23 5.52
N PRO A 59 -2.26 -22.04 5.95
CA PRO A 59 -1.86 -21.83 7.33
C PRO A 59 -3.05 -21.93 8.29
N ALA A 60 -2.76 -22.44 9.51
CA ALA A 60 -3.67 -22.38 10.63
C ALA A 60 -3.34 -21.17 11.51
N PHE A 61 -4.37 -20.46 11.95
CA PHE A 61 -4.26 -19.30 12.83
C PHE A 61 -4.94 -19.62 14.16
N ALA A 62 -4.23 -19.37 15.26
CA ALA A 62 -4.82 -19.38 16.60
C ALA A 62 -5.54 -18.04 16.84
N LEU A 63 -6.66 -18.09 17.54
CA LEU A 63 -7.38 -16.90 17.99
C LEU A 63 -6.75 -16.38 19.28
N ALA A 64 -6.63 -15.07 19.39
CA ALA A 64 -6.12 -14.40 20.57
C ALA A 64 -7.23 -13.73 21.40
N VAL A 65 -8.34 -13.41 20.75
CA VAL A 65 -9.52 -12.77 21.36
C VAL A 65 -10.76 -13.29 20.65
N GLU A 66 -11.80 -13.54 21.44
CA GLU A 66 -13.10 -14.03 21.01
C GLU A 66 -14.19 -13.34 21.81
N GLU A 67 -15.23 -12.86 21.15
CA GLU A 67 -16.37 -12.22 21.81
C GLU A 67 -17.64 -12.47 20.99
N LEU A 68 -18.67 -12.97 21.65
CA LEU A 68 -20.01 -13.14 21.09
C LEU A 68 -20.99 -12.30 21.90
N THR A 69 -21.44 -11.19 21.29
CA THR A 69 -22.29 -10.20 21.95
C THR A 69 -23.72 -10.28 21.43
N ARG A 70 -24.68 -10.30 22.31
CA ARG A 70 -26.10 -10.11 22.01
C ARG A 70 -26.45 -8.67 22.38
N ALA A 71 -26.72 -7.84 21.38
CA ALA A 71 -27.23 -6.50 21.62
C ALA A 71 -28.75 -6.59 21.82
N GLU A 72 -29.25 -6.10 22.94
CA GLU A 72 -30.66 -5.78 23.08
C GLU A 72 -30.98 -4.67 22.05
N GLU A 73 -32.11 -4.79 21.31
CA GLU A 73 -32.58 -3.70 20.44
C GLU A 73 -32.62 -2.42 21.29
N PRO A 74 -32.09 -1.29 20.77
CA PRO A 74 -32.28 -0.01 21.45
C PRO A 74 -33.80 0.19 21.59
N THR A 75 -34.27 0.17 22.85
CA THR A 75 -35.65 0.54 23.16
C THR A 75 -35.98 1.79 22.39
N ARG A 76 -36.99 1.69 21.52
CA ARG A 76 -37.47 2.79 20.65
C ARG A 76 -37.52 4.04 21.51
N ALA A 77 -36.59 4.99 21.22
CA ALA A 77 -36.59 6.26 21.93
C ALA A 77 -37.98 6.85 21.83
N GLU A 78 -38.58 7.15 22.96
CA GLU A 78 -39.87 7.86 23.02
C GLU A 78 -39.76 9.11 22.10
N GLU A 79 -40.65 9.20 21.14
CA GLU A 79 -40.80 10.37 20.28
C GLU A 79 -40.83 11.61 21.18
N PRO A 80 -39.94 12.62 20.96
CA PRO A 80 -40.05 13.85 21.72
C PRO A 80 -41.40 14.48 21.42
N ALA A 81 -42.13 14.82 22.47
CA ALA A 81 -43.43 15.44 22.44
C ALA A 81 -43.48 16.58 21.40
N ARG A 82 -44.49 16.54 20.53
CA ARG A 82 -44.78 17.55 19.51
C ARG A 82 -44.69 18.95 20.12
N ALA A 83 -43.72 19.73 19.65
CA ALA A 83 -43.78 21.18 19.84
C ALA A 83 -44.87 21.75 18.96
N GLU A 84 -45.66 22.61 19.55
CA GLU A 84 -46.83 23.28 18.95
C GLU A 84 -46.44 24.08 17.67
N GLU A 85 -47.25 23.89 16.63
CA GLU A 85 -47.21 24.63 15.36
C GLU A 85 -47.48 26.14 15.57
N PRO A 86 -46.78 27.05 14.89
CA PRO A 86 -47.29 28.34 14.59
C PRO A 86 -48.03 28.34 13.22
N ALA A 87 -49.15 29.06 13.21
CA ALA A 87 -50.19 29.14 12.20
C ALA A 87 -49.77 29.48 10.76
N ARG A 88 -50.46 28.81 9.85
CA ARG A 88 -50.93 29.14 8.51
C ARG A 88 -50.39 30.37 7.77
N VAL A 89 -49.90 30.11 6.53
CA VAL A 89 -50.24 30.93 5.37
C VAL A 89 -50.60 29.98 4.22
N GLU A 90 -51.82 30.20 3.67
CA GLU A 90 -52.38 29.53 2.50
C GLU A 90 -51.71 30.07 1.23
N GLU A 91 -51.39 29.19 0.28
CA GLU A 91 -51.68 29.49 -1.12
C GLU A 91 -51.76 28.21 -1.97
N LEU A 92 -52.80 28.21 -2.77
CA LEU A 92 -53.32 27.17 -3.66
C LEU A 92 -52.39 26.92 -4.85
N THR A 93 -52.27 25.68 -5.29
CA THR A 93 -52.70 25.31 -6.66
C THR A 93 -52.74 23.78 -6.87
N ARG A 94 -53.81 23.40 -7.42
CA ARG A 94 -54.41 22.13 -7.82
C ARG A 94 -53.77 21.67 -9.14
N VAL A 95 -53.41 20.36 -9.31
CA VAL A 95 -53.67 19.60 -10.56
C VAL A 95 -53.78 18.10 -10.24
N GLU A 96 -54.83 17.52 -10.73
CA GLU A 96 -55.41 16.20 -10.91
C GLU A 96 -54.40 15.06 -11.24
N GLU A 97 -54.51 13.88 -10.61
CA GLU A 97 -55.34 12.69 -10.94
C GLU A 97 -54.81 11.78 -12.06
N LEU A 98 -54.94 10.45 -11.79
CA LEU A 98 -54.83 9.24 -12.63
C LEU A 98 -53.39 8.60 -12.63
N THR A 99 -53.19 7.33 -12.25
CA THR A 99 -53.97 6.10 -12.54
C THR A 99 -53.52 4.95 -11.65
N ARG A 100 -54.49 4.17 -11.28
CA ARG A 100 -54.40 2.85 -10.64
C ARG A 100 -53.85 1.83 -11.64
N VAL A 101 -52.85 1.01 -11.25
CA VAL A 101 -52.57 -0.24 -11.92
C VAL A 101 -52.47 -1.36 -10.85
N GLU A 102 -53.21 -2.41 -11.10
CA GLU A 102 -53.47 -3.57 -10.28
C GLU A 102 -52.21 -4.43 -10.12
N GLU A 103 -52.08 -5.06 -8.93
CA GLU A 103 -51.12 -6.14 -8.63
C GLU A 103 -51.53 -7.41 -9.36
N PRO A 104 -50.55 -8.27 -9.75
CA PRO A 104 -50.79 -9.67 -9.89
C PRO A 104 -50.23 -10.43 -8.69
N ASP A 105 -51.09 -11.19 -8.04
CA ASP A 105 -50.86 -12.28 -7.13
C ASP A 105 -49.89 -13.29 -7.71
N GLY A 106 -48.85 -13.64 -6.93
CA GLY A 106 -47.85 -14.61 -7.32
C GLY A 106 -47.11 -15.14 -6.10
N SER A 107 -47.78 -15.96 -5.31
CA SER A 107 -47.16 -16.74 -4.23
C SER A 107 -46.06 -17.63 -4.78
N THR A 108 -44.82 -17.36 -4.40
CA THR A 108 -43.73 -18.34 -4.45
C THR A 108 -43.16 -18.49 -3.04
N ARG A 109 -43.24 -19.72 -2.55
CA ARG A 109 -42.76 -20.15 -1.26
C ARG A 109 -41.29 -19.79 -1.04
N ALA A 110 -41.01 -18.89 -0.12
CA ALA A 110 -39.69 -18.69 0.43
C ALA A 110 -39.36 -19.87 1.33
N ASP A 111 -38.23 -20.50 1.07
CA ASP A 111 -37.71 -21.67 1.79
C ASP A 111 -37.48 -21.35 3.26
N GLY A 112 -37.94 -22.26 4.14
CA GLY A 112 -38.09 -22.05 5.57
C GLY A 112 -36.81 -21.98 6.42
N SER A 113 -35.61 -21.93 5.79
CA SER A 113 -34.32 -21.97 6.47
C SER A 113 -33.94 -20.65 7.15
N THR A 114 -34.16 -19.54 6.49
CA THR A 114 -33.83 -18.18 7.03
C THR A 114 -34.81 -17.68 8.07
N ALA A 115 -36.08 -18.16 7.99
CA ALA A 115 -37.11 -17.82 8.97
C ALA A 115 -36.89 -18.54 10.32
N ALA A 116 -36.31 -19.74 10.31
CA ALA A 116 -36.03 -20.50 11.52
C ALA A 116 -34.91 -19.88 12.37
N LEU A 117 -33.87 -19.32 11.75
CA LEU A 117 -32.79 -18.57 12.44
C LEU A 117 -33.28 -17.23 13.00
N ARG A 118 -34.18 -16.52 12.30
CA ARG A 118 -34.84 -15.30 12.81
C ARG A 118 -35.86 -15.60 13.94
N ALA A 119 -36.49 -16.77 13.94
CA ALA A 119 -37.49 -17.17 14.96
C ALA A 119 -36.84 -17.74 16.22
N ALA A 120 -35.59 -18.26 16.13
CA ALA A 120 -34.86 -18.76 17.30
C ALA A 120 -34.09 -17.65 18.04
N ALA A 121 -33.75 -16.54 17.38
CA ALA A 121 -33.14 -15.35 17.98
C ALA A 121 -34.18 -14.21 17.97
N GLY A 122 -35.04 -14.18 18.97
CA GLY A 122 -36.04 -13.14 19.10
C GLY A 122 -35.43 -11.73 19.01
N GLY A 123 -35.45 -11.09 17.83
CA GLY A 123 -35.10 -9.69 17.64
C GLY A 123 -33.67 -9.23 18.00
N GLU A 124 -32.81 -10.08 18.51
CA GLU A 124 -31.47 -9.76 19.02
C GLU A 124 -30.44 -9.65 17.88
N CYS A 125 -29.78 -8.50 17.76
CA CYS A 125 -28.66 -8.32 16.85
C CYS A 125 -27.43 -9.05 17.41
N LEU A 126 -27.13 -10.24 16.87
CA LEU A 126 -25.95 -11.00 17.24
C LEU A 126 -24.71 -10.45 16.52
N THR A 127 -23.65 -10.20 17.27
CA THR A 127 -22.36 -9.74 16.77
C THR A 127 -21.28 -10.68 17.28
N ALA A 128 -20.42 -11.18 16.39
CA ALA A 128 -19.27 -11.99 16.75
C ALA A 128 -17.98 -11.26 16.39
N MET A 129 -17.01 -11.24 17.29
CA MET A 129 -15.69 -10.66 17.08
C MET A 129 -14.62 -11.69 17.39
N ALA A 130 -13.65 -11.85 16.50
CA ALA A 130 -12.44 -12.64 16.72
C ALA A 130 -11.20 -11.81 16.39
N GLY A 131 -10.07 -12.14 17.03
CA GLY A 131 -8.81 -11.46 16.80
C GLY A 131 -7.63 -12.42 16.65
N VAL A 132 -6.71 -12.05 15.76
CA VAL A 132 -5.48 -12.80 15.46
C VAL A 132 -4.29 -11.88 15.66
N VAL A 133 -3.28 -12.31 16.43
CA VAL A 133 -2.00 -11.60 16.55
C VAL A 133 -1.18 -11.84 15.28
N LYS A 134 -0.78 -10.76 14.63
CA LYS A 134 0.02 -10.85 13.41
C LYS A 134 1.46 -11.28 13.70
N ASP A 135 1.86 -12.38 13.10
CA ASP A 135 3.25 -12.83 13.06
C ASP A 135 3.87 -12.54 11.69
N ALA A 136 4.79 -11.59 11.64
CA ALA A 136 5.49 -11.22 10.40
C ALA A 136 6.70 -12.12 10.07
N GLY A 137 6.95 -13.16 10.86
CA GLY A 137 8.14 -13.97 10.73
C GLY A 137 9.39 -13.20 11.15
N ASP A 138 10.47 -13.36 10.40
CA ASP A 138 11.74 -12.66 10.62
C ASP A 138 11.82 -11.31 9.88
N ASP A 139 10.69 -10.80 9.35
CA ASP A 139 10.63 -9.49 8.71
C ASP A 139 10.52 -8.38 9.78
N PRO A 140 11.27 -7.28 9.67
CA PRO A 140 11.17 -6.14 10.58
C PRO A 140 9.92 -5.27 10.30
N ASP A 141 8.78 -5.91 10.08
CA ASP A 141 7.49 -5.26 9.80
C ASP A 141 6.95 -4.59 11.07
N VAL A 142 6.65 -3.29 10.98
CA VAL A 142 6.10 -2.49 12.10
C VAL A 142 4.76 -3.01 12.60
N THR A 143 4.05 -3.81 11.81
CA THR A 143 2.78 -4.44 12.19
C THR A 143 2.97 -5.83 12.84
N HIS A 144 4.22 -6.28 13.08
CA HIS A 144 4.47 -7.51 13.85
C HIS A 144 3.92 -7.36 15.27
N GLY A 145 3.19 -8.37 15.74
CA GLY A 145 2.56 -8.35 17.06
C GLY A 145 1.25 -7.57 17.15
N ALA A 146 0.84 -6.85 16.10
CA ALA A 146 -0.45 -6.16 16.09
C ALA A 146 -1.62 -7.15 16.15
N LEU A 147 -2.62 -6.86 16.97
CA LEU A 147 -3.86 -7.64 17.06
C LEU A 147 -4.83 -7.13 15.98
N ILE A 148 -5.11 -8.00 15.02
CA ILE A 148 -6.05 -7.75 13.92
C ILE A 148 -7.38 -8.39 14.30
N ARG A 149 -8.43 -7.59 14.46
CA ARG A 149 -9.77 -8.03 14.82
C ARG A 149 -10.72 -7.95 13.64
N SER A 150 -11.68 -8.82 13.61
CA SER A 150 -12.83 -8.77 12.70
C SER A 150 -14.10 -8.93 13.49
N THR A 151 -14.97 -7.93 13.40
CA THR A 151 -16.32 -7.95 13.96
C THR A 151 -17.30 -8.22 12.82
N VAL A 152 -18.09 -9.29 12.96
CA VAL A 152 -19.04 -9.75 11.94
C VAL A 152 -20.46 -9.71 12.52
N ARG A 153 -21.38 -9.15 11.75
CA ARG A 153 -22.81 -9.15 12.03
C ARG A 153 -23.59 -9.38 10.75
N SER A 154 -24.87 -9.78 10.89
CA SER A 154 -25.76 -9.95 9.74
C SER A 154 -25.85 -8.65 8.92
N GLY A 155 -25.82 -8.80 7.61
CA GLY A 155 -26.02 -7.74 6.63
C GLY A 155 -27.44 -7.74 6.07
N GLU A 156 -27.73 -6.75 5.21
CA GLU A 156 -28.97 -6.70 4.45
C GLU A 156 -29.03 -7.85 3.45
N PRO A 157 -30.21 -8.48 3.28
CA PRO A 157 -30.36 -9.59 2.33
C PRO A 157 -29.92 -9.20 0.91
N GLY A 158 -29.04 -10.02 0.31
CA GLY A 158 -28.50 -9.79 -1.04
C GLY A 158 -27.35 -8.79 -1.12
N ALA A 159 -26.89 -8.19 0.00
CA ALA A 159 -25.78 -7.25 0.00
C ALA A 159 -24.40 -7.93 -0.11
N GLY A 160 -24.33 -9.23 0.16
CA GLY A 160 -23.07 -9.95 0.26
C GLY A 160 -22.20 -9.44 1.40
N VAL A 161 -20.87 -9.40 1.19
CA VAL A 161 -19.92 -8.93 2.20
C VAL A 161 -19.72 -7.42 2.08
N VAL A 162 -20.20 -6.67 3.06
CA VAL A 162 -20.00 -5.23 3.22
C VAL A 162 -18.84 -4.96 4.17
N PHE A 163 -17.85 -4.16 3.74
CA PHE A 163 -16.66 -3.86 4.54
C PHE A 163 -16.78 -2.52 5.25
N ARG A 164 -16.27 -2.47 6.49
CA ARG A 164 -16.16 -1.25 7.29
C ARG A 164 -14.77 -1.14 7.92
N ALA A 165 -14.32 0.10 8.10
CA ALA A 165 -13.14 0.39 8.92
C ALA A 165 -13.58 0.57 10.37
N GLY A 166 -13.06 -0.27 11.24
CA GLY A 166 -13.12 -0.09 12.67
C GLY A 166 -11.89 0.70 13.18
N PRO A 167 -11.77 0.88 14.51
CA PRO A 167 -10.64 1.58 15.11
C PRO A 167 -9.29 1.04 14.62
N GLY A 168 -8.38 1.95 14.23
CA GLY A 168 -7.02 1.60 13.77
C GLY A 168 -6.92 1.08 12.34
N VAL A 169 -8.01 1.00 11.59
CA VAL A 169 -8.01 0.79 10.13
C VAL A 169 -8.30 2.12 9.45
N GLY A 170 -7.48 2.46 8.47
CA GLY A 170 -7.57 3.74 7.78
C GLY A 170 -8.69 3.81 6.74
N THR A 171 -9.04 5.03 6.38
CA THR A 171 -9.96 5.36 5.29
C THR A 171 -9.18 6.03 4.16
N VAL A 172 -9.52 5.70 2.93
CA VAL A 172 -8.91 6.31 1.74
C VAL A 172 -9.44 7.73 1.56
N THR A 173 -8.55 8.72 1.53
CA THR A 173 -8.91 10.14 1.37
C THR A 173 -8.39 10.78 0.09
N LYS A 174 -7.49 10.10 -0.63
CA LYS A 174 -6.92 10.55 -1.91
C LYS A 174 -7.24 9.57 -3.03
N ALA A 175 -7.51 10.09 -4.21
CA ALA A 175 -7.63 9.28 -5.42
C ALA A 175 -6.27 8.70 -5.85
N GLY A 176 -6.29 7.68 -6.71
CA GLY A 176 -5.08 7.02 -7.25
C GLY A 176 -4.77 5.66 -6.62
N LEU A 177 -5.38 5.34 -5.48
CA LEU A 177 -5.33 4.00 -4.91
C LEU A 177 -6.32 3.05 -5.61
N PRO A 178 -6.17 1.72 -5.46
CA PRO A 178 -7.11 0.74 -6.02
C PRO A 178 -8.52 0.82 -5.43
N LEU A 179 -8.69 1.58 -4.36
CA LEU A 179 -9.93 1.78 -3.64
C LEU A 179 -10.42 3.21 -3.85
N PRO A 180 -11.73 3.43 -4.01
CA PRO A 180 -12.32 4.76 -4.07
C PRO A 180 -12.09 5.57 -2.78
N VAL A 181 -12.17 6.90 -2.89
CA VAL A 181 -12.18 7.80 -1.73
C VAL A 181 -13.42 7.51 -0.87
N GLY A 182 -13.23 7.50 0.44
CA GLY A 182 -14.27 7.16 1.43
C GLY A 182 -14.32 5.67 1.81
N GLU A 183 -13.68 4.78 1.03
CA GLU A 183 -13.65 3.36 1.33
C GLU A 183 -12.67 3.00 2.47
N PRO A 184 -12.99 1.97 3.28
CA PRO A 184 -12.04 1.42 4.23
C PRO A 184 -10.80 0.91 3.50
N ALA A 185 -9.62 1.17 4.05
CA ALA A 185 -8.33 0.80 3.46
C ALA A 185 -8.06 -0.71 3.55
N ILE A 186 -9.00 -1.50 3.07
CA ILE A 186 -8.90 -2.96 2.93
C ILE A 186 -8.70 -3.26 1.45
N ASN A 187 -7.49 -3.67 1.08
CA ASN A 187 -7.10 -3.84 -0.32
C ASN A 187 -7.90 -4.95 -1.04
N PRO A 188 -7.96 -4.95 -2.39
CA PRO A 188 -8.78 -5.88 -3.15
C PRO A 188 -8.52 -7.36 -2.87
N VAL A 189 -7.25 -7.78 -2.71
CA VAL A 189 -6.92 -9.18 -2.42
C VAL A 189 -7.41 -9.62 -1.04
N PRO A 190 -7.13 -8.91 0.07
CA PRO A 190 -7.77 -9.18 1.35
C PRO A 190 -9.30 -9.23 1.30
N ARG A 191 -9.95 -8.29 0.60
CA ARG A 191 -11.41 -8.32 0.40
C ARG A 191 -11.87 -9.60 -0.26
N GLN A 192 -11.15 -10.07 -1.29
CA GLN A 192 -11.48 -11.33 -1.95
C GLN A 192 -11.29 -12.52 -1.03
N MET A 193 -10.16 -12.61 -0.32
CA MET A 193 -9.90 -13.68 0.64
C MET A 193 -10.99 -13.75 1.74
N ILE A 194 -11.46 -12.60 2.23
CA ILE A 194 -12.53 -12.52 3.21
C ILE A 194 -13.86 -13.01 2.61
N ARG A 195 -14.20 -12.59 1.37
CA ARG A 195 -15.41 -13.07 0.68
C ARG A 195 -15.39 -14.59 0.49
N ASP A 196 -14.24 -15.14 0.07
CA ASP A 196 -14.08 -16.58 -0.12
C ASP A 196 -14.24 -17.33 1.21
N ALA A 197 -13.69 -16.82 2.31
CA ALA A 197 -13.83 -17.38 3.64
C ALA A 197 -15.28 -17.32 4.14
N VAL A 198 -15.99 -16.20 3.92
CA VAL A 198 -17.42 -16.06 4.25
C VAL A 198 -18.25 -17.06 3.45
N ALA A 199 -17.99 -17.19 2.15
CA ALA A 199 -18.71 -18.15 1.30
C ALA A 199 -18.47 -19.60 1.75
N GLU A 200 -17.23 -19.95 2.13
CA GLU A 200 -16.89 -21.27 2.67
C GLU A 200 -17.66 -21.58 3.94
N VAL A 201 -17.70 -20.66 4.90
CA VAL A 201 -18.42 -20.81 6.18
C VAL A 201 -19.94 -20.86 5.94
N ALA A 202 -20.47 -19.99 5.06
CA ALA A 202 -21.88 -20.00 4.70
C ALA A 202 -22.32 -21.34 4.12
N ALA A 203 -21.51 -21.91 3.21
CA ALA A 203 -21.78 -23.22 2.63
C ALA A 203 -21.73 -24.36 3.65
N ALA A 204 -20.82 -24.29 4.63
CA ALA A 204 -20.65 -25.31 5.65
C ALA A 204 -21.75 -25.28 6.73
N HIS A 205 -22.29 -24.10 7.08
CA HIS A 205 -23.19 -23.91 8.22
C HIS A 205 -24.56 -23.33 7.85
N GLY A 206 -24.88 -23.20 6.53
CA GLY A 206 -26.20 -22.76 6.05
C GLY A 206 -26.45 -21.26 6.17
N GLY A 207 -25.41 -20.43 6.19
CA GLY A 207 -25.52 -18.97 6.23
C GLY A 207 -25.87 -18.36 4.86
N SER A 208 -26.38 -17.11 4.83
CA SER A 208 -26.67 -16.37 3.59
C SER A 208 -25.41 -15.81 2.92
N GLY A 209 -24.32 -15.58 3.67
CA GLY A 209 -23.16 -14.83 3.20
C GLY A 209 -23.36 -13.31 3.20
N ASP A 210 -24.54 -12.82 3.56
CA ASP A 210 -24.83 -11.39 3.69
C ASP A 210 -24.40 -10.90 5.07
N VAL A 211 -23.22 -10.27 5.14
CA VAL A 211 -22.60 -9.87 6.40
C VAL A 211 -21.96 -8.49 6.29
N VAL A 212 -21.94 -7.77 7.39
CA VAL A 212 -21.07 -6.60 7.57
C VAL A 212 -19.82 -7.05 8.31
N VAL A 213 -18.67 -6.83 7.71
CA VAL A 213 -17.35 -7.15 8.25
C VAL A 213 -16.63 -5.85 8.58
N GLU A 214 -16.41 -5.61 9.86
CA GLU A 214 -15.63 -4.48 10.35
C GLU A 214 -14.26 -4.99 10.80
N ILE A 215 -13.21 -4.45 10.21
CA ILE A 215 -11.83 -4.78 10.58
C ILE A 215 -11.26 -3.66 11.44
N SER A 216 -10.67 -4.02 12.57
CA SER A 216 -9.97 -3.11 13.47
C SER A 216 -8.57 -3.62 13.81
N VAL A 217 -7.69 -2.74 14.25
CA VAL A 217 -6.32 -3.05 14.65
C VAL A 217 -5.98 -2.29 15.91
N ASP A 218 -5.62 -3.01 16.96
CA ASP A 218 -5.21 -2.37 18.21
C ASP A 218 -3.99 -1.48 17.97
N HIS A 219 -4.03 -0.23 18.46
CA HIS A 219 -3.00 0.79 18.23
C HIS A 219 -2.69 1.09 16.76
N GLY A 220 -3.60 0.70 15.83
CA GLY A 220 -3.34 0.79 14.39
C GLY A 220 -3.12 2.21 13.88
N GLU A 221 -3.74 3.22 14.50
CA GLU A 221 -3.50 4.63 14.16
C GLU A 221 -2.07 5.07 14.52
N GLU A 222 -1.55 4.64 15.67
CA GLU A 222 -0.19 4.94 16.12
C GLU A 222 0.84 4.23 15.20
N ILE A 223 0.64 2.94 14.94
CA ILE A 223 1.50 2.14 14.05
C ILE A 223 1.52 2.75 12.64
N ALA A 224 0.37 3.25 12.14
CA ALA A 224 0.26 3.84 10.81
C ALA A 224 1.17 5.05 10.61
N ARG A 225 1.50 5.81 11.66
CA ARG A 225 2.44 6.94 11.61
C ARG A 225 3.85 6.54 11.16
N SER A 226 4.21 5.27 11.39
CA SER A 226 5.49 4.68 10.96
C SER A 226 5.41 4.00 9.59
N THR A 227 4.33 4.20 8.84
CA THR A 227 4.10 3.64 7.52
C THR A 227 3.93 4.72 6.44
N TRP A 228 3.79 4.31 5.19
CA TRP A 228 3.50 5.20 4.06
C TRP A 228 2.03 5.67 3.99
N ASN A 229 1.15 5.12 4.81
CA ASN A 229 -0.29 5.36 4.76
C ASN A 229 -0.66 6.84 4.75
N PRO A 230 -0.13 7.70 5.64
CA PRO A 230 -0.49 9.12 5.65
C PRO A 230 -0.15 9.81 4.31
N ARG A 231 1.01 9.54 3.73
CA ARG A 231 1.44 10.11 2.43
C ARG A 231 0.53 9.67 1.28
N LEU A 232 0.08 8.42 1.32
CA LEU A 232 -0.84 7.86 0.33
C LEU A 232 -2.29 8.33 0.54
N GLY A 233 -2.57 9.13 1.57
CA GLY A 233 -3.92 9.57 1.90
C GLY A 233 -4.77 8.48 2.53
N ILE A 234 -4.17 7.57 3.27
CA ILE A 234 -4.87 6.61 4.12
C ILE A 234 -4.78 7.15 5.54
N LEU A 235 -5.90 7.67 6.07
CA LEU A 235 -5.96 8.34 7.36
C LEU A 235 -6.78 7.54 8.38
N GLY A 236 -6.45 7.71 9.68
CA GLY A 236 -7.15 7.04 10.79
C GLY A 236 -6.63 5.65 11.12
N GLY A 237 -5.65 5.12 10.40
CA GLY A 237 -5.06 3.82 10.73
C GLY A 237 -4.29 3.14 9.62
N LEU A 238 -4.11 1.84 9.80
CA LEU A 238 -3.39 0.96 8.88
C LEU A 238 -4.25 0.58 7.65
N SER A 239 -3.57 0.21 6.58
CA SER A 239 -4.20 -0.53 5.48
C SER A 239 -4.11 -2.04 5.72
N ILE A 240 -5.21 -2.74 5.45
CA ILE A 240 -5.26 -4.21 5.43
C ILE A 240 -4.81 -4.66 4.04
N LEU A 241 -3.61 -5.23 3.97
CA LEU A 241 -2.93 -5.52 2.72
C LEU A 241 -2.30 -6.92 2.70
N GLY A 242 -1.82 -7.30 1.52
CA GLY A 242 -1.12 -8.55 1.26
C GLY A 242 -1.66 -9.23 0.00
N THR A 243 -0.84 -9.29 -1.04
CA THR A 243 -1.24 -9.89 -2.34
C THR A 243 -1.15 -11.41 -2.34
N THR A 244 -0.35 -11.98 -1.44
CA THR A 244 -0.12 -13.43 -1.35
C THR A 244 -0.55 -14.04 -0.03
N GLY A 245 -0.90 -13.21 0.97
CA GLY A 245 -1.14 -13.63 2.34
C GLY A 245 0.14 -13.90 3.15
N VAL A 246 1.30 -14.01 2.49
CA VAL A 246 2.60 -14.34 3.09
C VAL A 246 3.51 -13.11 3.10
N VAL A 247 4.17 -12.88 4.22
CA VAL A 247 5.30 -11.94 4.36
C VAL A 247 6.60 -12.71 4.09
N VAL A 248 7.34 -12.26 3.09
CA VAL A 248 8.70 -12.78 2.81
C VAL A 248 9.69 -11.80 3.42
N PRO A 249 10.48 -12.21 4.43
CA PRO A 249 11.41 -11.32 5.13
C PRO A 249 12.36 -10.60 4.18
N TYR A 250 12.55 -9.30 4.42
CA TYR A 250 13.39 -8.40 3.62
C TYR A 250 13.00 -8.33 2.13
N SER A 251 11.73 -8.59 1.82
CA SER A 251 11.22 -8.45 0.46
C SER A 251 11.11 -6.99 0.05
N CYS A 252 11.76 -6.63 -1.05
CA CYS A 252 11.66 -5.29 -1.64
C CYS A 252 10.29 -5.03 -2.30
N SER A 253 9.41 -6.03 -2.40
CA SER A 253 8.16 -5.92 -3.17
C SER A 253 7.18 -4.93 -2.55
N ALA A 254 7.06 -4.88 -1.23
CA ALA A 254 6.20 -3.95 -0.52
C ALA A 254 6.65 -2.49 -0.73
N TRP A 255 7.96 -2.24 -0.65
CA TRP A 255 8.52 -0.91 -0.92
C TRP A 255 8.31 -0.47 -2.38
N ILE A 256 8.57 -1.36 -3.32
CA ILE A 256 8.33 -1.08 -4.75
C ILE A 256 6.85 -0.80 -5.01
N ASP A 257 5.93 -1.50 -4.32
CA ASP A 257 4.50 -1.24 -4.45
C ASP A 257 4.13 0.14 -3.86
N SER A 258 4.70 0.54 -2.73
CA SER A 258 4.49 1.88 -2.15
C SER A 258 4.97 3.00 -3.08
N ILE A 259 6.11 2.82 -3.77
CA ILE A 259 6.59 3.74 -4.80
C ILE A 259 5.56 3.90 -5.92
N ARG A 260 5.01 2.78 -6.42
CA ARG A 260 4.00 2.80 -7.49
C ARG A 260 2.74 3.52 -7.04
N ARG A 261 2.25 3.24 -5.83
CA ARG A 261 1.09 3.95 -5.23
C ARG A 261 1.35 5.44 -5.08
N GLY A 262 2.56 5.83 -4.65
CA GLY A 262 2.96 7.24 -4.59
C GLY A 262 2.84 7.93 -5.94
N VAL A 263 3.31 7.31 -7.03
CA VAL A 263 3.17 7.85 -8.38
C VAL A 263 1.68 7.93 -8.78
N ASP A 264 0.87 6.90 -8.51
CA ASP A 264 -0.54 6.89 -8.86
C ASP A 264 -1.31 7.99 -8.13
N VAL A 265 -1.05 8.19 -6.82
CA VAL A 265 -1.65 9.26 -6.01
C VAL A 265 -1.21 10.65 -6.52
N ALA A 266 0.08 10.86 -6.79
CA ALA A 266 0.58 12.12 -7.33
C ALA A 266 -0.08 12.46 -8.68
N ARG A 267 -0.22 11.48 -9.58
CA ARG A 267 -0.90 11.66 -10.87
C ARG A 267 -2.39 11.96 -10.71
N ALA A 268 -3.07 11.26 -9.83
CA ALA A 268 -4.49 11.50 -9.54
C ALA A 268 -4.73 12.88 -8.91
N ALA A 269 -3.76 13.38 -8.13
CA ALA A 269 -3.76 14.75 -7.59
C ALA A 269 -3.33 15.82 -8.62
N GLY A 270 -3.11 15.45 -9.89
CA GLY A 270 -2.70 16.37 -10.96
C GLY A 270 -1.29 16.95 -10.79
N ARG A 271 -0.41 16.25 -10.06
CA ARG A 271 0.98 16.71 -9.88
C ARG A 271 1.73 16.65 -11.19
N THR A 272 2.38 17.76 -11.53
CA THR A 272 3.22 17.87 -12.73
C THR A 272 4.70 17.65 -12.44
N HIS A 273 5.08 17.59 -11.17
CA HIS A 273 6.44 17.39 -10.69
C HIS A 273 6.45 16.46 -9.48
N VAL A 274 7.29 15.42 -9.52
CA VAL A 274 7.53 14.51 -8.41
C VAL A 274 9.03 14.39 -8.13
N ALA A 275 9.41 14.09 -6.89
CA ALA A 275 10.80 13.84 -6.53
C ALA A 275 10.99 12.40 -6.03
N GLY A 276 11.89 11.65 -6.68
CA GLY A 276 12.41 10.37 -6.21
C GLY A 276 13.61 10.59 -5.29
N CYS A 277 13.41 10.35 -4.00
CA CYS A 277 14.40 10.65 -2.97
C CYS A 277 15.03 9.38 -2.38
N THR A 278 16.34 9.38 -2.15
CA THR A 278 17.05 8.21 -1.58
C THR A 278 16.99 8.13 -0.05
N GLY A 279 16.32 9.08 0.60
CA GLY A 279 16.12 9.13 2.05
C GLY A 279 15.72 10.53 2.52
N SER A 280 15.40 10.65 3.81
CA SER A 280 14.80 11.86 4.41
C SER A 280 15.61 13.15 4.25
N THR A 281 16.95 13.06 4.25
CA THR A 281 17.80 14.23 4.00
C THR A 281 17.65 14.77 2.59
N SER A 282 17.67 13.88 1.59
CA SER A 282 17.47 14.29 0.18
C SER A 282 16.05 14.78 -0.09
N GLU A 283 15.06 14.27 0.66
CA GLU A 283 13.68 14.71 0.58
C GLU A 283 13.53 16.17 1.06
N LYS A 284 14.13 16.49 2.21
CA LYS A 284 14.16 17.88 2.73
C LYS A 284 14.78 18.85 1.73
N VAL A 285 15.87 18.43 1.07
CA VAL A 285 16.53 19.25 0.04
C VAL A 285 15.63 19.43 -1.17
N ALA A 286 15.00 18.37 -1.68
CA ALA A 286 14.07 18.47 -2.81
C ALA A 286 12.87 19.38 -2.51
N VAL A 287 12.34 19.33 -1.28
CA VAL A 287 11.28 20.25 -0.82
C VAL A 287 11.77 21.69 -0.78
N ALA A 288 12.95 21.93 -0.20
CA ALA A 288 13.51 23.28 -0.12
C ALA A 288 13.81 23.91 -1.49
N GLU A 289 14.26 23.11 -2.45
CA GLU A 289 14.59 23.57 -3.80
C GLU A 289 13.35 23.80 -4.70
N HIS A 290 12.31 22.99 -4.55
CA HIS A 290 11.20 22.97 -5.49
C HIS A 290 9.82 23.25 -4.88
N GLY A 291 9.71 23.39 -3.54
CA GLY A 291 8.44 23.63 -2.86
C GLY A 291 7.44 22.48 -3.03
N LEU A 292 7.91 21.25 -3.18
CA LEU A 292 7.05 20.10 -3.47
C LEU A 292 6.18 19.74 -2.27
N PRO A 293 4.88 19.48 -2.48
CA PRO A 293 4.01 18.95 -1.45
C PRO A 293 4.34 17.48 -1.14
N GLU A 294 3.91 17.00 0.01
CA GLU A 294 4.23 15.67 0.52
C GLU A 294 3.85 14.53 -0.44
N ASP A 295 2.72 14.67 -1.14
CA ASP A 295 2.22 13.68 -2.10
C ASP A 295 2.94 13.70 -3.47
N ALA A 296 3.91 14.61 -3.65
CA ALA A 296 4.84 14.62 -4.77
C ALA A 296 6.19 13.97 -4.42
N LEU A 297 6.38 13.53 -3.18
CA LEU A 297 7.63 12.95 -2.71
C LEU A 297 7.53 11.41 -2.73
N LEU A 298 8.42 10.78 -3.50
CA LEU A 298 8.51 9.34 -3.63
C LEU A 298 9.73 8.85 -2.83
N ASP A 299 9.51 8.07 -1.77
CA ASP A 299 10.65 7.41 -1.09
C ASP A 299 11.20 6.30 -1.97
N MET A 300 12.09 6.70 -2.83
CA MET A 300 12.74 5.81 -3.78
C MET A 300 13.72 4.85 -3.09
N GLY A 301 14.36 5.27 -2.00
CA GLY A 301 15.40 4.50 -1.32
C GLY A 301 16.51 4.09 -2.30
N ASP A 302 16.69 2.79 -2.45
CA ASP A 302 17.65 2.18 -3.37
C ASP A 302 17.04 1.79 -4.74
N PHE A 303 15.72 1.98 -4.92
CA PHE A 303 14.97 1.43 -6.06
C PHE A 303 14.75 2.45 -7.20
N ALA A 304 15.81 3.12 -7.66
CA ALA A 304 15.72 4.07 -8.78
C ALA A 304 15.06 3.44 -10.02
N GLY A 305 15.40 2.20 -10.32
CA GLY A 305 14.79 1.47 -11.42
C GLY A 305 13.28 1.24 -11.29
N ALA A 306 12.75 1.13 -10.07
CA ALA A 306 11.31 0.99 -9.86
C ALA A 306 10.57 2.30 -10.20
N VAL A 307 11.08 3.44 -9.74
CA VAL A 307 10.55 4.78 -10.06
C VAL A 307 10.58 5.00 -11.57
N LEU A 308 11.75 4.85 -12.19
CA LEU A 308 11.95 5.13 -13.61
C LEU A 308 11.09 4.25 -14.53
N LYS A 309 11.07 2.92 -14.27
CA LYS A 309 10.28 1.98 -15.07
C LYS A 309 8.78 2.19 -14.91
N TYR A 310 8.34 2.65 -13.72
CA TYR A 310 6.93 2.94 -13.51
C TYR A 310 6.52 4.25 -14.17
N LEU A 311 7.30 5.33 -13.99
CA LEU A 311 7.08 6.63 -14.64
C LEU A 311 7.14 6.54 -16.16
N LYS A 312 7.94 5.64 -16.74
CA LYS A 312 7.93 5.40 -18.19
C LYS A 312 6.54 5.04 -18.73
N ARG A 313 5.76 4.27 -17.95
CA ARG A 313 4.41 3.81 -18.32
C ARG A 313 3.30 4.71 -17.78
N HIS A 314 3.57 5.41 -16.68
CA HIS A 314 2.67 6.29 -15.96
C HIS A 314 3.31 7.67 -15.78
N PRO A 315 3.51 8.44 -16.86
CA PRO A 315 4.35 9.65 -16.82
C PRO A 315 3.75 10.74 -15.93
N VAL A 316 4.66 11.46 -15.27
CA VAL A 316 4.47 12.79 -14.68
C VAL A 316 5.43 13.71 -15.44
N PRO A 317 5.07 14.95 -15.81
CA PRO A 317 5.89 15.79 -16.67
C PRO A 317 7.33 16.01 -16.20
N ARG A 318 7.60 16.05 -14.87
CA ARG A 318 8.94 16.27 -14.33
C ARG A 318 9.25 15.31 -13.17
N LEU A 319 10.47 14.77 -13.16
CA LEU A 319 11.05 13.98 -12.08
C LEU A 319 12.35 14.64 -11.60
N THR A 320 12.42 15.01 -10.34
CA THR A 320 13.69 15.27 -9.65
C THR A 320 14.19 13.99 -9.01
N ILE A 321 15.45 13.60 -9.26
CA ILE A 321 16.12 12.53 -8.53
C ILE A 321 17.06 13.17 -7.50
N ALA A 322 16.74 13.05 -6.21
CA ALA A 322 17.53 13.62 -5.13
C ALA A 322 18.17 12.52 -4.27
N GLY A 323 19.48 12.61 -4.03
CA GLY A 323 20.15 11.57 -3.26
C GLY A 323 21.59 11.86 -2.87
N GLY A 324 22.06 11.05 -1.92
CA GLY A 324 23.46 11.09 -1.49
C GLY A 324 24.41 10.73 -2.65
N PHE A 325 25.53 11.45 -2.73
CA PHE A 325 26.52 11.31 -3.80
C PHE A 325 26.88 9.85 -4.10
N ALA A 326 27.13 9.03 -3.06
CA ALA A 326 27.51 7.63 -3.23
C ALA A 326 26.39 6.76 -3.88
N LYS A 327 25.11 7.07 -3.64
CA LYS A 327 23.99 6.39 -4.31
C LYS A 327 23.86 6.88 -5.76
N LEU A 328 23.94 8.19 -5.98
CA LEU A 328 23.80 8.75 -7.32
C LEU A 328 25.00 8.46 -8.22
N SER A 329 26.21 8.27 -7.68
CA SER A 329 27.35 7.78 -8.48
C SER A 329 27.14 6.36 -9.03
N LYS A 330 26.40 5.51 -8.32
CA LYS A 330 26.02 4.20 -8.83
C LYS A 330 24.97 4.31 -9.96
N LEU A 331 24.00 5.20 -9.80
CA LEU A 331 23.06 5.49 -10.88
C LEU A 331 23.79 6.05 -12.12
N ALA A 332 24.75 6.95 -11.92
CA ALA A 332 25.61 7.49 -12.97
C ALA A 332 26.37 6.37 -13.72
N ALA A 333 26.82 5.34 -13.01
CA ALA A 333 27.45 4.15 -13.57
C ALA A 333 26.48 3.13 -14.18
N GLY A 334 25.19 3.46 -14.26
CA GLY A 334 24.17 2.62 -14.90
C GLY A 334 23.43 1.64 -13.97
N HIS A 335 23.69 1.65 -12.66
CA HIS A 335 23.01 0.79 -11.71
C HIS A 335 21.61 1.34 -11.38
N LEU A 336 20.58 0.51 -11.53
CA LEU A 336 19.18 0.86 -11.23
C LEU A 336 18.72 0.40 -9.83
N ASP A 337 19.51 -0.47 -9.19
CA ASP A 337 19.41 -0.87 -7.78
C ASP A 337 20.65 -0.33 -7.08
N LEU A 338 20.44 0.61 -6.17
CA LEU A 338 21.51 1.37 -5.50
C LEU A 338 21.95 0.75 -4.18
N HIS A 339 21.38 -0.40 -3.80
CA HIS A 339 21.70 -1.09 -2.55
C HIS A 339 23.15 -1.57 -2.53
N SER A 340 23.86 -1.33 -1.41
CA SER A 340 25.29 -1.60 -1.29
C SER A 340 25.70 -3.08 -1.48
N ALA A 341 24.77 -4.02 -1.22
CA ALA A 341 25.01 -5.44 -1.49
C ALA A 341 24.90 -5.81 -2.98
N ARG A 342 24.34 -4.94 -3.84
CA ARG A 342 24.08 -5.20 -5.26
C ARG A 342 24.89 -4.31 -6.18
N SER A 343 25.29 -3.14 -5.72
CA SER A 343 26.11 -2.18 -6.47
C SER A 343 27.09 -1.46 -5.56
N GLN A 344 28.31 -1.25 -6.04
CA GLN A 344 29.37 -0.53 -5.33
C GLN A 344 29.66 0.80 -6.03
N VAL A 345 30.25 1.74 -5.32
CA VAL A 345 30.78 2.96 -5.92
C VAL A 345 32.00 2.57 -6.78
N ASP A 346 31.88 2.83 -8.08
CA ASP A 346 32.98 2.62 -9.03
C ASP A 346 33.92 3.83 -9.00
N LYS A 347 35.04 3.69 -8.32
CA LYS A 347 36.04 4.76 -8.17
C LYS A 347 36.81 5.00 -9.47
N GLY A 348 37.00 3.97 -10.30
CA GLY A 348 37.59 4.11 -11.63
C GLY A 348 36.72 4.96 -12.53
N TYR A 349 35.42 4.72 -12.50
CA TYR A 349 34.43 5.55 -13.21
C TYR A 349 34.41 7.02 -12.70
N LEU A 350 34.54 7.22 -11.38
CA LEU A 350 34.64 8.58 -10.82
C LEU A 350 35.91 9.29 -11.28
N ALA A 351 37.05 8.59 -11.34
CA ALA A 351 38.30 9.14 -11.88
C ALA A 351 38.18 9.52 -13.35
N GLU A 352 37.49 8.70 -14.15
CA GLU A 352 37.21 9.00 -15.55
C GLU A 352 36.30 10.24 -15.69
N LEU A 353 35.27 10.38 -14.88
CA LEU A 353 34.46 11.59 -14.83
C LEU A 353 35.29 12.81 -14.42
N ALA A 354 36.18 12.68 -13.45
CA ALA A 354 37.08 13.77 -13.04
C ALA A 354 38.00 14.19 -14.18
N ARG A 355 38.60 13.25 -14.94
CA ARG A 355 39.40 13.58 -16.16
C ARG A 355 38.60 14.35 -17.16
N ARG A 356 37.35 13.94 -17.44
CA ARG A 356 36.46 14.66 -18.34
C ARG A 356 36.14 16.08 -17.84
N GLY A 357 36.15 16.29 -16.52
CA GLY A 357 35.99 17.60 -15.88
C GLY A 357 37.26 18.44 -15.80
N GLY A 358 38.39 17.97 -16.35
CA GLY A 358 39.66 18.71 -16.39
C GLY A 358 40.64 18.33 -15.24
N ALA A 359 40.41 17.22 -14.53
CA ALA A 359 41.38 16.70 -13.58
C ALA A 359 42.64 16.22 -14.31
N ASP A 360 43.82 16.57 -13.77
CA ASP A 360 45.07 15.97 -14.19
C ASP A 360 45.17 14.51 -13.71
N GLU A 361 46.22 13.81 -14.17
CA GLU A 361 46.34 12.38 -13.83
C GLU A 361 46.60 12.16 -12.34
N ALA A 362 47.31 13.05 -11.67
CA ALA A 362 47.55 12.92 -10.22
C ALA A 362 46.25 13.03 -9.42
N LEU A 363 45.37 13.95 -9.76
CA LEU A 363 44.05 14.08 -9.16
C LEU A 363 43.16 12.87 -9.49
N ALA A 364 43.19 12.40 -10.75
CA ALA A 364 42.41 11.23 -11.15
C ALA A 364 42.84 9.97 -10.39
N GLU A 365 44.15 9.76 -10.20
CA GLU A 365 44.67 8.69 -9.38
C GLU A 365 44.25 8.83 -7.90
N ALA A 366 44.29 10.06 -7.36
CA ALA A 366 43.81 10.32 -5.99
C ALA A 366 42.31 10.02 -5.83
N VAL A 367 41.49 10.35 -6.84
CA VAL A 367 40.04 10.02 -6.89
C VAL A 367 39.85 8.48 -6.93
N ALA A 368 40.62 7.78 -7.76
CA ALA A 368 40.56 6.31 -7.84
C ALA A 368 40.98 5.64 -6.51
N GLY A 369 41.92 6.23 -5.79
CA GLY A 369 42.40 5.78 -4.48
C GLY A 369 41.54 6.21 -3.28
N ALA A 370 40.59 7.13 -3.45
CA ALA A 370 39.78 7.69 -2.37
C ALA A 370 39.05 6.60 -1.58
N ASN A 371 38.94 6.73 -0.25
CA ASN A 371 38.25 5.74 0.60
C ASN A 371 36.73 5.79 0.40
N THR A 372 36.20 7.00 0.13
CA THR A 372 34.76 7.22 -0.04
C THR A 372 34.47 8.11 -1.26
N GLY A 373 33.24 7.99 -1.82
CA GLY A 373 32.81 8.90 -2.88
C GLY A 373 32.80 10.37 -2.44
N LEU A 374 32.52 10.67 -1.18
CA LEU A 374 32.54 12.03 -0.66
C LEU A 374 33.97 12.60 -0.63
N GLU A 375 34.97 11.80 -0.27
CA GLU A 375 36.38 12.17 -0.34
C GLU A 375 36.77 12.53 -1.77
N ALA A 376 36.35 11.72 -2.76
CA ALA A 376 36.57 11.99 -4.18
C ALA A 376 35.99 13.37 -4.60
N VAL A 377 34.78 13.70 -4.15
CA VAL A 377 34.16 15.02 -4.39
C VAL A 377 34.97 16.15 -3.76
N GLN A 378 35.45 15.96 -2.53
CA GLN A 378 36.24 16.97 -1.81
C GLN A 378 37.58 17.25 -2.49
N LEU A 379 38.29 16.18 -2.93
CA LEU A 379 39.53 16.31 -3.69
C LEU A 379 39.31 17.11 -5.00
N CYS A 380 38.29 16.74 -5.76
CA CYS A 380 37.96 17.43 -7.00
C CYS A 380 37.55 18.89 -6.76
N ARG A 381 36.73 19.14 -5.74
CA ARG A 381 36.28 20.51 -5.38
C ARG A 381 37.47 21.40 -5.00
N ALA A 382 38.42 20.88 -4.25
CA ALA A 382 39.65 21.64 -3.89
C ALA A 382 40.49 21.99 -5.11
N ALA A 383 40.41 21.19 -6.16
CA ALA A 383 41.11 21.43 -7.45
C ALA A 383 40.26 22.16 -8.50
N GLY A 384 39.04 22.58 -8.15
CA GLY A 384 38.14 23.29 -9.08
C GLY A 384 37.46 22.38 -10.12
N VAL A 385 37.50 21.04 -9.95
CA VAL A 385 36.86 20.06 -10.82
C VAL A 385 35.43 19.76 -10.32
N PRO A 386 34.37 19.94 -11.15
CA PRO A 386 32.97 19.83 -10.75
C PRO A 386 32.47 18.36 -10.76
N LEU A 387 33.15 17.45 -10.04
CA LEU A 387 32.82 16.01 -10.07
C LEU A 387 31.36 15.75 -9.63
N GLY A 388 30.83 16.55 -8.72
CA GLY A 388 29.45 16.42 -8.28
C GLY A 388 28.44 16.65 -9.40
N ASP A 389 28.65 17.70 -10.22
CA ASP A 389 27.78 18.02 -11.35
C ASP A 389 27.92 16.96 -12.45
N LEU A 390 29.13 16.50 -12.73
CA LEU A 390 29.38 15.43 -13.71
C LEU A 390 28.68 14.11 -13.32
N VAL A 391 28.67 13.77 -12.04
CA VAL A 391 27.91 12.61 -11.54
C VAL A 391 26.42 12.85 -11.68
N ALA A 392 25.91 14.04 -11.36
CA ALA A 392 24.51 14.37 -11.52
C ALA A 392 24.05 14.29 -12.99
N GLU A 393 24.85 14.81 -13.92
CA GLU A 393 24.61 14.74 -15.37
C GLU A 393 24.62 13.30 -15.88
N ALA A 394 25.58 12.48 -15.45
CA ALA A 394 25.64 11.08 -15.82
C ALA A 394 24.47 10.28 -15.25
N ALA A 395 24.05 10.55 -14.01
CA ALA A 395 22.86 9.94 -13.39
C ALA A 395 21.58 10.32 -14.14
N ARG A 396 21.45 11.61 -14.53
CA ARG A 396 20.36 12.10 -15.40
C ARG A 396 20.34 11.39 -16.75
N ALA A 397 21.50 11.25 -17.39
CA ALA A 397 21.61 10.54 -18.67
C ALA A 397 21.15 9.07 -18.55
N THR A 398 21.55 8.37 -17.48
CA THR A 398 21.07 7.00 -17.18
C THR A 398 19.56 6.98 -16.99
N ALA A 399 18.99 7.91 -16.23
CA ALA A 399 17.56 7.99 -15.99
C ALA A 399 16.77 8.23 -17.29
N LEU A 400 17.22 9.18 -18.13
CA LEU A 400 16.64 9.46 -19.43
C LEU A 400 16.74 8.26 -20.38
N GLY A 401 17.83 7.50 -20.33
CA GLY A 401 17.97 6.25 -21.07
C GLY A 401 16.88 5.22 -20.72
N VAL A 402 16.53 5.08 -19.45
CA VAL A 402 15.42 4.22 -19.01
C VAL A 402 14.06 4.78 -19.46
N LEU A 403 13.88 6.10 -19.38
CA LEU A 403 12.65 6.81 -19.72
C LEU A 403 12.47 7.03 -21.23
N LEU A 404 13.40 6.58 -22.06
CA LEU A 404 13.37 6.81 -23.51
C LEU A 404 11.97 6.53 -24.10
N GLY A 405 11.41 7.52 -24.81
CA GLY A 405 10.07 7.50 -25.38
C GLY A 405 8.96 7.91 -24.40
N SER A 406 9.31 8.40 -23.19
CA SER A 406 8.36 8.96 -22.21
C SER A 406 8.55 10.48 -22.11
N PRO A 407 7.48 11.28 -21.95
CA PRO A 407 7.57 12.76 -21.90
C PRO A 407 7.98 13.27 -20.50
N VAL A 408 8.91 12.61 -19.83
CA VAL A 408 9.36 12.97 -18.48
C VAL A 408 10.67 13.73 -18.55
N ALA A 409 10.66 15.00 -18.15
CA ALA A 409 11.88 15.76 -17.91
C ALA A 409 12.54 15.34 -16.60
N VAL A 410 13.86 15.24 -16.57
CA VAL A 410 14.62 14.79 -15.40
C VAL A 410 15.65 15.82 -14.99
N ASP A 411 15.69 16.13 -13.71
CA ASP A 411 16.78 16.82 -13.04
C ASP A 411 17.34 15.98 -11.87
N VAL A 412 18.58 16.25 -11.48
CA VAL A 412 19.27 15.48 -10.44
C VAL A 412 19.93 16.41 -9.42
N ILE A 413 19.78 16.09 -8.14
CA ILE A 413 20.39 16.80 -7.01
C ILE A 413 21.23 15.81 -6.20
N CYS A 414 22.55 15.96 -6.26
CA CYS A 414 23.50 15.22 -5.43
C CYS A 414 23.75 15.97 -4.13
N ILE A 415 23.65 15.28 -3.00
CA ILE A 415 23.90 15.86 -1.66
C ILE A 415 24.98 15.08 -0.91
N ASP A 416 25.59 15.74 0.07
CA ASP A 416 26.40 15.10 1.10
C ASP A 416 25.52 14.58 2.26
N ARG A 417 26.16 14.07 3.33
CA ARG A 417 25.45 13.58 4.52
C ARG A 417 24.73 14.66 5.31
N ALA A 418 25.19 15.90 5.23
CA ALA A 418 24.60 17.05 5.89
C ALA A 418 23.41 17.65 5.11
N GLY A 419 23.22 17.22 3.86
CA GLY A 419 22.22 17.79 2.95
C GLY A 419 22.74 18.95 2.12
N THR A 420 24.07 19.23 2.17
CA THR A 420 24.67 20.22 1.29
C THR A 420 24.67 19.72 -0.14
N VAL A 421 24.21 20.52 -1.08
CA VAL A 421 24.27 20.18 -2.50
C VAL A 421 25.73 20.20 -2.97
N VAL A 422 26.18 19.07 -3.48
CA VAL A 422 27.54 18.87 -3.99
C VAL A 422 27.58 18.71 -5.51
N GLY A 423 26.43 18.62 -6.16
CA GLY A 423 26.31 18.60 -7.60
C GLY A 423 24.87 18.67 -8.08
N ARG A 424 24.66 19.20 -9.28
CA ARG A 424 23.35 19.38 -9.91
C ARG A 424 23.40 19.01 -11.39
N ALA A 425 22.26 18.57 -11.91
CA ALA A 425 22.00 18.52 -13.34
C ALA A 425 20.63 19.13 -13.58
N GLU A 426 20.59 20.19 -14.37
CA GLU A 426 19.38 20.93 -14.68
C GLU A 426 18.36 20.06 -15.45
N PRO A 427 17.06 20.39 -15.42
CA PRO A 427 16.04 19.62 -16.10
C PRO A 427 16.35 19.48 -17.60
N LEU A 428 16.34 18.24 -18.07
CA LEU A 428 16.44 17.93 -19.49
C LEU A 428 15.24 17.04 -19.83
N GLY A 429 14.49 17.46 -20.85
CA GLY A 429 13.37 16.71 -21.40
C GLY A 429 13.76 15.91 -22.65
N PRO A 430 12.83 15.10 -23.16
CA PRO A 430 12.98 14.40 -24.42
C PRO A 430 13.04 15.35 -25.61
#